data_f38dfca71e9ca99a7d13aff64df15188
#
_entry.id   f38dfca71e9ca99a7d13aff64df15188
#
_cell.length_a   1.000
_cell.length_b   1.000
_cell.length_c   1.000
_cell.angle_alpha   90.00
_cell.angle_beta   90.00
_cell.angle_gamma   90.00
#
_symmetry.space_group_name_H-M   'P 1'
#
loop_
_entity.id
_entity.type
_entity.pdbx_description
1 polymer ?
#
loop_
_entity_poly.entity_id
_entity_poly.type
_entity_poly.pdbx_seq_one_letter_code
_entity_poly.pdbx_strand_id
1 'polypeptide(L)'
;MSEEVRLVKPSVEYLDSYLKCLRRGWNPMSLKESQVSYEKEIADINADPTKFFKQTFNIIGGGEPLKMDDGTFAERLPSITWWIWDGEFCGRIQFRWQHSTVELPPYCLGHIGYGVVPWKRNKGYAKKALQLMLNEIKYCGLPYVELTTDMENQISQNVILKCSGQLVGEFEKLPSNGGGKGKRFRIHLT
;
A
#
# COMPACT_ATOMS: atom_id res chain seq x y z
N MET A 1 25.32 -11.27 -4.27
CA MET A 1 24.58 -10.56 -5.35
C MET A 1 23.16 -10.37 -4.85
N SER A 2 22.59 -9.15 -4.87
CA SER A 2 21.18 -8.96 -4.54
C SER A 2 20.35 -9.64 -5.64
N GLU A 3 19.33 -10.40 -5.25
CA GLU A 3 18.37 -10.94 -6.19
C GLU A 3 17.64 -9.81 -6.94
N GLU A 4 17.10 -10.13 -8.12
CA GLU A 4 16.28 -9.16 -8.84
C GLU A 4 15.01 -8.84 -8.03
N VAL A 5 14.64 -7.55 -7.98
CA VAL A 5 13.45 -7.10 -7.27
C VAL A 5 12.19 -7.71 -7.88
N ARG A 6 11.44 -8.43 -7.09
CA ARG A 6 10.18 -9.08 -7.44
C ARG A 6 9.08 -8.81 -6.42
N LEU A 7 7.84 -9.08 -6.79
CA LEU A 7 6.71 -9.12 -5.86
C LEU A 7 6.47 -10.56 -5.42
N VAL A 8 6.35 -10.77 -4.11
CA VAL A 8 6.00 -12.07 -3.55
C VAL A 8 4.71 -11.95 -2.75
N LYS A 9 3.87 -12.98 -2.83
CA LYS A 9 2.67 -13.07 -2.00
C LYS A 9 3.09 -13.28 -0.54
N PRO A 10 2.57 -12.49 0.41
CA PRO A 10 2.82 -12.72 1.83
C PRO A 10 2.52 -14.17 2.21
N SER A 11 3.50 -14.84 2.81
CA SER A 11 3.40 -16.23 3.24
C SER A 11 4.36 -16.51 4.39
N VAL A 12 4.21 -17.68 5.01
CA VAL A 12 5.08 -18.13 6.11
C VAL A 12 6.56 -18.16 5.67
N GLU A 13 6.84 -18.52 4.43
CA GLU A 13 8.20 -18.56 3.85
C GLU A 13 8.95 -17.24 4.00
N TYR A 14 8.25 -16.10 3.84
CA TYR A 14 8.84 -14.76 3.85
C TYR A 14 8.65 -14.02 5.18
N LEU A 15 7.91 -14.63 6.13
CA LEU A 15 7.43 -13.95 7.33
C LEU A 15 8.55 -13.49 8.27
N ASP A 16 9.59 -14.30 8.45
CA ASP A 16 10.70 -13.96 9.33
C ASP A 16 11.42 -12.68 8.91
N SER A 17 11.60 -12.49 7.60
CA SER A 17 12.21 -11.27 7.07
C SER A 17 11.33 -10.05 7.30
N TYR A 18 10.02 -10.18 7.15
CA TYR A 18 9.05 -9.13 7.46
C TYR A 18 9.08 -8.75 8.94
N LEU A 19 8.99 -9.74 9.84
CA LEU A 19 9.03 -9.53 11.29
C LEU A 19 10.33 -8.85 11.75
N LYS A 20 11.48 -9.20 11.13
CA LYS A 20 12.75 -8.50 11.37
C LYS A 20 12.67 -7.00 11.05
N CYS A 21 11.99 -6.64 9.95
CA CYS A 21 11.82 -5.24 9.57
C CYS A 21 10.89 -4.50 10.54
N LEU A 22 9.80 -5.10 10.99
CA LEU A 22 8.92 -4.53 12.03
C LEU A 22 9.70 -4.29 13.33
N ARG A 23 10.44 -5.28 13.83
CA ARG A 23 11.27 -5.15 15.05
C ARG A 23 12.38 -4.10 14.91
N ARG A 24 12.81 -3.81 13.69
CA ARG A 24 13.76 -2.73 13.39
C ARG A 24 13.09 -1.35 13.34
N GLY A 25 11.78 -1.27 13.63
CA GLY A 25 11.01 -0.02 13.69
C GLY A 25 10.42 0.43 12.35
N TRP A 26 10.36 -0.44 11.35
CA TRP A 26 9.60 -0.10 10.15
C TRP A 26 8.10 -0.16 10.44
N ASN A 27 7.42 0.96 10.13
CA ASN A 27 5.97 1.03 10.26
C ASN A 27 5.32 0.88 8.89
N PRO A 28 4.52 -0.18 8.65
CA PRO A 28 3.81 -0.38 7.40
C PRO A 28 2.71 0.64 7.14
N MET A 29 2.20 1.27 8.17
CA MET A 29 1.09 2.23 8.12
C MET A 29 1.62 3.66 8.02
N SER A 30 2.53 4.04 7.34
CA SER A 30 3.00 5.40 6.93
C SER A 30 2.42 6.65 7.64
N LEU A 31 1.47 6.48 8.55
CA LEU A 31 0.85 7.54 9.34
C LEU A 31 1.81 7.91 10.49
N LYS A 32 1.93 9.19 10.76
CA LYS A 32 2.80 9.78 11.80
C LYS A 32 2.47 9.31 13.23
N GLU A 33 1.42 8.53 13.38
CA GLU A 33 0.99 7.99 14.67
C GLU A 33 1.39 6.52 14.79
N SER A 34 2.30 6.35 15.68
CA SER A 34 2.45 5.28 16.64
C SER A 34 3.49 4.19 16.36
N GLN A 35 4.47 4.21 17.23
CA GLN A 35 5.18 3.02 17.73
C GLN A 35 4.23 1.83 18.00
N VAL A 36 2.99 2.10 18.35
CA VAL A 36 1.92 1.14 18.66
C VAL A 36 1.53 0.26 17.47
N SER A 37 1.71 0.73 16.22
CA SER A 37 1.18 -0.02 15.07
C SER A 37 2.01 -1.24 14.68
N TYR A 38 3.33 -1.18 14.74
CA TYR A 38 4.16 -2.35 14.40
C TYR A 38 4.19 -3.40 15.50
N GLU A 39 4.14 -2.99 16.78
CA GLU A 39 4.05 -3.90 17.92
C GLU A 39 2.71 -4.66 17.89
N LYS A 40 1.61 -3.95 17.62
CA LYS A 40 0.31 -4.57 17.43
C LYS A 40 0.32 -5.55 16.25
N GLU A 41 0.90 -5.17 15.12
CA GLU A 41 0.98 -6.05 13.96
C GLU A 41 1.81 -7.32 14.26
N ILE A 42 2.91 -7.20 14.98
CA ILE A 42 3.69 -8.37 15.45
C ILE A 42 2.85 -9.26 16.37
N ALA A 43 2.10 -8.67 17.31
CA ALA A 43 1.23 -9.42 18.21
C ALA A 43 0.12 -10.15 17.46
N ASP A 44 -0.54 -9.47 16.52
CA ASP A 44 -1.62 -10.03 15.68
C ASP A 44 -1.09 -11.19 14.82
N ILE A 45 0.10 -11.05 14.22
CA ILE A 45 0.75 -12.10 13.43
C ILE A 45 1.09 -13.31 14.29
N ASN A 46 1.66 -13.08 15.48
CA ASN A 46 2.02 -14.17 16.40
C ASN A 46 0.79 -14.91 16.93
N ALA A 47 -0.33 -14.21 17.11
CA ALA A 47 -1.58 -14.80 17.57
C ALA A 47 -2.25 -15.64 16.47
N ASP A 48 -2.31 -15.17 15.24
CA ASP A 48 -2.93 -15.89 14.10
C ASP A 48 -2.30 -15.46 12.75
N PRO A 49 -1.20 -16.11 12.34
CA PRO A 49 -0.58 -15.83 11.05
C PRO A 49 -1.52 -16.09 9.87
N THR A 50 -2.43 -17.06 10.00
CA THR A 50 -3.37 -17.40 8.92
C THR A 50 -4.36 -16.28 8.68
N LYS A 51 -4.90 -15.69 9.73
CA LYS A 51 -5.78 -14.51 9.67
C LYS A 51 -5.05 -13.33 9.01
N PHE A 52 -3.79 -13.08 9.41
CA PHE A 52 -2.96 -12.02 8.81
C PHE A 52 -2.82 -12.22 7.30
N PHE A 53 -2.43 -13.42 6.83
CA PHE A 53 -2.28 -13.68 5.40
C PHE A 53 -3.59 -13.57 4.62
N LYS A 54 -4.72 -14.01 5.19
CA LYS A 54 -6.05 -13.82 4.57
C LYS A 54 -6.37 -12.34 4.35
N GLN A 55 -6.00 -11.47 5.28
CA GLN A 55 -6.23 -10.03 5.15
C GLN A 55 -5.36 -9.36 4.06
N THR A 56 -4.19 -9.94 3.73
CA THR A 56 -3.33 -9.42 2.67
C THR A 56 -3.87 -9.69 1.26
N PHE A 57 -4.76 -10.68 1.10
CA PHE A 57 -5.41 -11.05 -0.16
C PHE A 57 -6.93 -11.15 0.03
N ASN A 58 -7.55 -10.04 0.36
CA ASN A 58 -8.99 -9.94 0.54
C ASN A 58 -9.66 -9.45 -0.75
N ILE A 59 -9.85 -10.34 -1.72
CA ILE A 59 -10.41 -10.01 -3.04
C ILE A 59 -11.92 -9.76 -3.03
N ILE A 60 -12.62 -10.14 -1.97
CA ILE A 60 -14.06 -9.95 -1.83
C ILE A 60 -14.37 -8.63 -1.12
N GLY A 61 -13.47 -8.16 -0.28
CA GLY A 61 -13.73 -7.07 0.65
C GLY A 61 -14.38 -7.56 1.96
N GLY A 62 -14.84 -6.62 2.77
CA GLY A 62 -15.48 -6.93 4.05
C GLY A 62 -14.50 -7.41 5.12
N GLY A 63 -15.03 -8.07 6.15
CA GLY A 63 -14.32 -8.44 7.37
C GLY A 63 -14.55 -7.43 8.49
N GLU A 64 -13.59 -7.28 9.41
CA GLU A 64 -13.70 -6.31 10.50
C GLU A 64 -13.75 -4.87 9.94
N PRO A 65 -14.85 -4.11 10.17
CA PRO A 65 -15.02 -2.81 9.55
C PRO A 65 -14.00 -1.79 10.05
N LEU A 66 -13.76 -0.77 9.24
CA LEU A 66 -12.92 0.35 9.60
C LEU A 66 -13.72 1.34 10.46
N LYS A 67 -13.22 1.65 11.66
CA LYS A 67 -13.79 2.74 12.48
C LYS A 67 -13.33 4.07 11.90
N MET A 68 -14.29 4.94 11.61
CA MET A 68 -14.05 6.28 11.08
C MET A 68 -13.92 7.31 12.22
N ASP A 69 -13.37 8.49 11.93
CA ASP A 69 -13.16 9.57 12.92
C ASP A 69 -14.47 10.08 13.53
N ASP A 70 -15.54 10.06 12.76
CA ASP A 70 -16.89 10.44 13.19
C ASP A 70 -17.60 9.37 14.02
N GLY A 71 -16.92 8.26 14.31
CA GLY A 71 -17.43 7.10 15.04
C GLY A 71 -18.27 6.14 14.21
N THR A 72 -18.51 6.42 12.94
CA THR A 72 -19.17 5.48 12.02
C THR A 72 -18.22 4.34 11.62
N PHE A 73 -18.77 3.35 10.92
CA PHE A 73 -18.00 2.22 10.41
C PHE A 73 -18.13 2.12 8.89
N ALA A 74 -17.01 1.87 8.23
CA ALA A 74 -16.96 1.63 6.79
C ALA A 74 -16.49 0.21 6.50
N GLU A 75 -17.02 -0.38 5.42
CA GLU A 75 -16.56 -1.69 4.97
C GLU A 75 -15.14 -1.61 4.39
N ARG A 76 -14.37 -2.67 4.59
CA ARG A 76 -13.07 -2.78 3.95
C ARG A 76 -13.24 -3.09 2.47
N LEU A 77 -12.53 -2.32 1.65
CA LEU A 77 -12.47 -2.58 0.22
C LEU A 77 -11.77 -3.91 -0.08
N PRO A 78 -12.12 -4.56 -1.17
CA PRO A 78 -11.26 -5.57 -1.78
C PRO A 78 -9.85 -5.05 -1.94
N SER A 79 -8.87 -5.88 -1.59
CA SER A 79 -7.46 -5.48 -1.70
C SER A 79 -6.53 -6.67 -1.83
N ILE A 80 -5.41 -6.44 -2.50
CA ILE A 80 -4.28 -7.35 -2.55
C ILE A 80 -3.02 -6.62 -2.12
N THR A 81 -2.21 -7.27 -1.29
CA THR A 81 -0.93 -6.77 -0.84
C THR A 81 0.17 -7.72 -1.30
N TRP A 82 1.20 -7.17 -1.92
CA TRP A 82 2.42 -7.88 -2.27
C TRP A 82 3.58 -7.33 -1.46
N TRP A 83 4.51 -8.21 -1.12
CA TRP A 83 5.78 -7.80 -0.53
C TRP A 83 6.83 -7.61 -1.62
N ILE A 84 7.60 -6.53 -1.50
CA ILE A 84 8.74 -6.23 -2.36
C ILE A 84 9.93 -7.03 -1.82
N TRP A 85 10.58 -7.82 -2.67
CA TRP A 85 11.56 -8.81 -2.29
C TRP A 85 12.80 -8.75 -3.18
N ASP A 86 14.00 -8.86 -2.56
CA ASP A 86 15.31 -8.96 -3.23
C ASP A 86 16.25 -9.99 -2.58
N GLY A 87 15.67 -11.07 -2.03
CA GLY A 87 16.32 -12.01 -1.13
C GLY A 87 15.90 -11.79 0.33
N GLU A 88 15.39 -10.60 0.65
CA GLU A 88 14.78 -10.24 1.94
C GLU A 88 13.62 -9.26 1.73
N PHE A 89 12.85 -8.98 2.79
CA PHE A 89 11.77 -8.02 2.73
C PHE A 89 12.28 -6.59 2.53
N CYS A 90 11.78 -5.91 1.49
CA CYS A 90 12.18 -4.55 1.12
C CYS A 90 11.06 -3.52 1.30
N GLY A 91 9.83 -3.98 1.46
CA GLY A 91 8.66 -3.13 1.55
C GLY A 91 7.41 -3.83 1.07
N ARG A 92 6.33 -3.06 0.95
CA ARG A 92 5.05 -3.59 0.45
C ARG A 92 4.45 -2.67 -0.59
N ILE A 93 3.59 -3.23 -1.42
CA ILE A 93 2.70 -2.51 -2.33
C ILE A 93 1.32 -3.13 -2.22
N GLN A 94 0.28 -2.30 -2.18
CA GLN A 94 -1.10 -2.72 -2.06
C GLN A 94 -1.92 -2.11 -3.18
N PHE A 95 -2.79 -2.92 -3.79
CA PHE A 95 -3.85 -2.48 -4.68
C PHE A 95 -5.20 -2.71 -4.00
N ARG A 96 -6.11 -1.75 -4.13
CA ARG A 96 -7.47 -1.79 -3.62
C ARG A 96 -8.42 -1.20 -4.63
N TRP A 97 -9.67 -1.69 -4.65
CA TRP A 97 -10.67 -1.27 -5.62
C TRP A 97 -12.08 -1.33 -5.04
N GLN A 98 -13.03 -0.79 -5.76
CA GLN A 98 -14.44 -0.95 -5.51
C GLN A 98 -15.06 -1.70 -6.70
N HIS A 99 -15.99 -2.62 -6.43
CA HIS A 99 -16.62 -3.37 -7.50
C HIS A 99 -17.48 -2.45 -8.37
N SER A 100 -17.46 -2.70 -9.67
CA SER A 100 -18.29 -2.03 -10.69
C SER A 100 -18.06 -0.52 -10.85
N THR A 101 -17.02 0.04 -10.24
CA THR A 101 -16.67 1.45 -10.40
C THR A 101 -15.16 1.67 -10.29
N VAL A 102 -14.67 2.73 -10.95
CA VAL A 102 -13.30 3.19 -10.78
C VAL A 102 -13.17 4.17 -9.60
N GLU A 103 -14.27 4.64 -9.06
CA GLU A 103 -14.25 5.57 -7.93
C GLU A 103 -13.94 4.83 -6.64
N LEU A 104 -13.29 5.53 -5.73
CA LEU A 104 -13.01 5.06 -4.37
C LEU A 104 -13.79 5.89 -3.37
N PRO A 105 -14.23 5.29 -2.25
CA PRO A 105 -14.89 6.06 -1.21
C PRO A 105 -13.94 7.10 -0.58
N PRO A 106 -14.46 8.19 -0.02
CA PRO A 106 -13.64 9.34 0.45
C PRO A 106 -12.54 8.98 1.46
N TYR A 107 -12.71 7.91 2.23
CA TYR A 107 -11.72 7.43 3.19
C TYR A 107 -10.53 6.70 2.54
N CYS A 108 -10.62 6.37 1.25
CA CYS A 108 -9.56 5.68 0.52
C CYS A 108 -8.93 6.62 -0.51
N LEU A 109 -7.74 7.12 -0.22
CA LEU A 109 -7.10 8.17 -1.01
C LEU A 109 -6.67 7.75 -2.42
N GLY A 110 -6.43 6.46 -2.66
CA GLY A 110 -5.98 5.97 -3.96
C GLY A 110 -5.99 4.45 -4.07
N HIS A 111 -5.97 3.96 -5.32
CA HIS A 111 -6.00 2.53 -5.63
C HIS A 111 -4.71 1.82 -5.21
N ILE A 112 -3.56 2.46 -5.38
CA ILE A 112 -2.26 1.86 -5.06
C ILE A 112 -1.56 2.68 -3.97
N GLY A 113 -1.08 1.98 -2.94
CA GLY A 113 -0.19 2.51 -1.93
C GLY A 113 1.04 1.62 -1.80
N TYR A 114 2.21 2.21 -1.58
CA TYR A 114 3.46 1.47 -1.41
C TYR A 114 4.36 2.10 -0.35
N GLY A 115 5.22 1.29 0.22
CA GLY A 115 6.27 1.73 1.13
C GLY A 115 7.50 0.84 1.04
N VAL A 116 8.68 1.46 1.09
CA VAL A 116 9.98 0.77 1.10
C VAL A 116 10.65 1.03 2.44
N VAL A 117 11.22 0.00 3.03
CA VAL A 117 11.96 0.11 4.30
C VAL A 117 13.09 1.15 4.17
N PRO A 118 13.36 1.98 5.20
CA PRO A 118 14.28 3.12 5.08
C PRO A 118 15.66 2.76 4.54
N TRP A 119 16.21 1.63 4.96
CA TRP A 119 17.56 1.17 4.56
C TRP A 119 17.64 0.55 3.16
N LYS A 120 16.49 0.43 2.46
CA LYS A 120 16.42 -0.03 1.07
C LYS A 120 15.95 1.08 0.10
N ARG A 121 15.72 2.31 0.60
CA ARG A 121 15.31 3.45 -0.24
C ARG A 121 16.42 3.89 -1.19
N ASN A 122 16.05 4.71 -2.18
CA ASN A 122 16.93 5.27 -3.22
C ASN A 122 17.61 4.24 -4.15
N LYS A 123 17.09 2.99 -4.17
CA LYS A 123 17.56 1.89 -5.03
C LYS A 123 16.59 1.52 -6.15
N GLY A 124 15.56 2.35 -6.40
CA GLY A 124 14.60 2.12 -7.47
C GLY A 124 13.47 1.11 -7.11
N TYR A 125 13.44 0.55 -5.91
CA TYR A 125 12.51 -0.51 -5.51
C TYR A 125 11.04 -0.09 -5.63
N ALA A 126 10.69 1.12 -5.19
CA ALA A 126 9.31 1.63 -5.31
C ALA A 126 8.86 1.72 -6.77
N LYS A 127 9.73 2.20 -7.67
CA LYS A 127 9.44 2.26 -9.12
C LYS A 127 9.23 0.86 -9.69
N LYS A 128 10.16 -0.07 -9.43
CA LYS A 128 10.07 -1.45 -9.91
C LYS A 128 8.81 -2.15 -9.39
N ALA A 129 8.50 -1.97 -8.09
CA ALA A 129 7.30 -2.53 -7.49
C ALA A 129 6.02 -1.98 -8.12
N LEU A 130 5.95 -0.66 -8.37
CA LEU A 130 4.80 -0.05 -9.04
C LEU A 130 4.64 -0.57 -10.45
N GLN A 131 5.72 -0.68 -11.24
CA GLN A 131 5.67 -1.27 -12.58
C GLN A 131 5.18 -2.72 -12.57
N LEU A 132 5.68 -3.55 -11.64
CA LEU A 132 5.24 -4.92 -11.49
C LEU A 132 3.75 -5.00 -11.09
N MET A 133 3.30 -4.16 -10.14
CA MET A 133 1.90 -4.11 -9.74
C MET A 133 1.00 -3.71 -10.92
N LEU A 134 1.38 -2.70 -11.70
CA LEU A 134 0.61 -2.28 -12.88
C LEU A 134 0.45 -3.41 -13.89
N ASN A 135 1.49 -4.22 -14.09
CA ASN A 135 1.42 -5.40 -14.94
C ASN A 135 0.47 -6.48 -14.40
N GLU A 136 0.47 -6.71 -13.07
CA GLU A 136 -0.43 -7.67 -12.42
C GLU A 136 -1.91 -7.27 -12.56
N ILE A 137 -2.21 -5.97 -12.46
CA ILE A 137 -3.59 -5.48 -12.44
C ILE A 137 -4.10 -4.97 -13.79
N LYS A 138 -3.32 -5.01 -14.86
CA LYS A 138 -3.72 -4.44 -16.17
C LYS A 138 -5.03 -4.99 -16.72
N TYR A 139 -5.44 -6.18 -16.32
CA TYR A 139 -6.69 -6.82 -16.74
C TYR A 139 -7.78 -6.81 -15.66
N CYS A 140 -7.64 -5.98 -14.63
CA CYS A 140 -8.63 -5.89 -13.54
C CYS A 140 -9.95 -5.21 -13.93
N GLY A 141 -10.05 -4.71 -15.16
CA GLY A 141 -11.25 -4.05 -15.69
C GLY A 141 -11.34 -2.56 -15.37
N LEU A 142 -10.37 -1.98 -14.69
CA LEU A 142 -10.31 -0.53 -14.45
C LEU A 142 -9.64 0.19 -15.62
N PRO A 143 -10.16 1.33 -16.07
CA PRO A 143 -9.53 2.13 -17.12
C PRO A 143 -8.26 2.84 -16.64
N TYR A 144 -8.16 3.11 -15.37
CA TYR A 144 -7.02 3.74 -14.72
C TYR A 144 -6.96 3.41 -13.22
N VAL A 145 -5.83 3.70 -12.62
CA VAL A 145 -5.65 3.72 -11.17
C VAL A 145 -5.18 5.09 -10.71
N GLU A 146 -5.57 5.45 -9.49
CA GLU A 146 -5.12 6.70 -8.86
C GLU A 146 -4.17 6.40 -7.70
N LEU A 147 -3.16 7.25 -7.57
CA LEU A 147 -2.21 7.29 -6.46
C LEU A 147 -2.18 8.70 -5.89
N THR A 148 -2.01 8.83 -4.61
CA THR A 148 -1.90 10.12 -3.95
C THR A 148 -0.60 10.26 -3.18
N THR A 149 -0.15 11.49 -3.02
CA THR A 149 1.02 11.83 -2.21
C THR A 149 0.75 13.08 -1.41
N ASP A 150 1.50 13.27 -0.33
CA ASP A 150 1.60 14.59 0.31
C ASP A 150 2.26 15.60 -0.63
N MET A 151 1.99 16.89 -0.44
CA MET A 151 2.49 17.97 -1.28
C MET A 151 4.03 17.96 -1.38
N GLU A 152 4.72 17.70 -0.27
CA GLU A 152 6.18 17.73 -0.15
C GLU A 152 6.84 16.39 -0.51
N ASN A 153 6.08 15.32 -0.74
CA ASN A 153 6.64 14.00 -1.01
C ASN A 153 7.12 13.85 -2.46
N GLN A 154 8.15 14.65 -2.82
CA GLN A 154 8.75 14.66 -4.16
C GLN A 154 9.25 13.27 -4.58
N ILE A 155 9.72 12.46 -3.63
CA ILE A 155 10.23 11.11 -3.91
C ILE A 155 9.11 10.25 -4.49
N SER A 156 7.95 10.21 -3.84
CA SER A 156 6.80 9.44 -4.33
C SER A 156 6.25 10.02 -5.63
N GLN A 157 6.15 11.34 -5.76
CA GLN A 157 5.73 12.01 -7.00
C GLN A 157 6.63 11.60 -8.18
N ASN A 158 7.95 11.61 -8.01
CA ASN A 158 8.91 11.20 -9.04
C ASN A 158 8.78 9.70 -9.41
N VAL A 159 8.47 8.83 -8.44
CA VAL A 159 8.20 7.42 -8.72
C VAL A 159 6.98 7.27 -9.60
N ILE A 160 5.89 7.95 -9.28
CA ILE A 160 4.61 7.88 -10.02
C ILE A 160 4.78 8.43 -11.43
N LEU A 161 5.42 9.60 -11.58
CA LEU A 161 5.71 10.22 -12.89
C LEU A 161 6.56 9.30 -13.79
N LYS A 162 7.57 8.63 -13.21
CA LYS A 162 8.41 7.65 -13.95
C LYS A 162 7.68 6.35 -14.32
N CYS A 163 6.47 6.15 -13.81
CA CYS A 163 5.58 5.06 -14.18
C CYS A 163 4.37 5.55 -14.99
N SER A 164 4.55 6.63 -15.77
CA SER A 164 3.54 7.24 -16.65
C SER A 164 2.34 7.85 -15.90
N GLY A 165 2.50 8.17 -14.62
CA GLY A 165 1.49 8.88 -13.85
C GLY A 165 1.39 10.33 -14.29
N GLN A 166 0.16 10.83 -14.39
CA GLN A 166 -0.17 12.23 -14.74
C GLN A 166 -0.80 12.89 -13.52
N LEU A 167 -0.36 14.09 -13.17
CA LEU A 167 -1.00 14.88 -12.12
C LEU A 167 -2.39 15.30 -12.59
N VAL A 168 -3.43 14.93 -11.85
CA VAL A 168 -4.83 15.27 -12.17
C VAL A 168 -5.41 16.31 -11.24
N GLY A 169 -4.74 16.64 -10.14
CA GLY A 169 -5.16 17.72 -9.26
C GLY A 169 -4.60 17.64 -7.85
N GLU A 170 -5.00 18.62 -7.06
CA GLU A 170 -4.77 18.67 -5.62
C GLU A 170 -6.09 18.44 -4.89
N PHE A 171 -6.04 17.98 -3.66
CA PHE A 171 -7.22 17.76 -2.83
C PHE A 171 -6.91 17.94 -1.35
N GLU A 172 -7.95 18.19 -0.55
CA GLU A 172 -7.85 18.19 0.90
C GLU A 172 -8.01 16.77 1.44
N LYS A 173 -7.07 16.34 2.26
CA LYS A 173 -7.13 15.04 2.94
C LYS A 173 -8.06 15.14 4.17
N LEU A 174 -8.83 14.07 4.41
CA LEU A 174 -9.58 13.96 5.66
C LEU A 174 -8.62 13.95 6.86
N PRO A 175 -9.05 14.40 8.05
CA PRO A 175 -8.23 14.32 9.27
C PRO A 175 -7.71 12.91 9.54
N SER A 176 -8.52 11.87 9.35
CA SER A 176 -8.14 10.45 9.43
C SER A 176 -7.00 10.05 8.50
N ASN A 177 -6.79 10.79 7.44
CA ASN A 177 -5.71 10.59 6.49
C ASN A 177 -4.53 11.57 6.73
N GLY A 178 -4.44 12.13 7.93
CA GLY A 178 -3.38 13.06 8.35
C GLY A 178 -3.62 14.52 7.98
N GLY A 179 -4.79 14.86 7.41
CA GLY A 179 -5.17 16.23 7.04
C GLY A 179 -4.26 16.89 6.01
N GLY A 180 -4.50 18.19 5.75
CA GLY A 180 -3.73 19.00 4.82
C GLY A 180 -3.94 18.62 3.36
N LYS A 181 -3.12 19.20 2.46
CA LYS A 181 -3.23 18.99 1.03
C LYS A 181 -2.45 17.79 0.51
N GLY A 182 -2.96 17.17 -0.52
CA GLY A 182 -2.32 16.10 -1.27
C GLY A 182 -2.42 16.32 -2.77
N LYS A 183 -1.55 15.65 -3.52
CA LYS A 183 -1.59 15.57 -4.98
C LYS A 183 -2.15 14.22 -5.41
N ARG A 184 -3.00 14.24 -6.44
CA ARG A 184 -3.57 13.05 -7.06
C ARG A 184 -2.99 12.86 -8.44
N PHE A 185 -2.54 11.64 -8.69
CA PHE A 185 -1.99 11.21 -9.96
C PHE A 185 -2.83 10.06 -10.51
N ARG A 186 -2.91 9.97 -11.83
CA ARG A 186 -3.61 8.91 -12.55
C ARG A 186 -2.65 8.18 -13.49
N ILE A 187 -2.74 6.86 -13.51
CA ILE A 187 -2.04 5.99 -14.45
C ILE A 187 -3.10 5.20 -15.21
N HIS A 188 -3.14 5.33 -16.52
CA HIS A 188 -4.04 4.55 -17.38
C HIS A 188 -3.54 3.11 -17.48
N LEU A 189 -4.46 2.14 -17.38
CA LEU A 189 -4.19 0.73 -17.58
C LEU A 189 -4.51 0.40 -19.05
N THR A 190 -3.48 0.13 -19.84
CA THR A 190 -3.57 -0.21 -21.28
C THR A 190 -3.12 -1.65 -21.51
#